data_7399b9cd35fc81260faf29ffb7de88c5
#
_entry.id   7399b9cd35fc81260faf29ffb7de88c5
#
_cell.length_a   1.000
_cell.length_b   1.000
_cell.length_c   1.000
_cell.angle_alpha   90.00
_cell.angle_beta   90.00
_cell.angle_gamma   90.00
#
_symmetry.space_group_name_H-M   'P 1'
#
loop_
_entity.id
_entity.type
_entity.pdbx_description
1 polymer ?
#
loop_
_entity_poly.entity_id
_entity_poly.type
_entity_poly.pdbx_seq_one_letter_code
_entity_poly.pdbx_strand_id
1 'polypeptide(L)' 'MSTKMTIKLGGTERACKFVTLARSFESDIDIICGRYVFDAKSLMAILSLDLSKLVDVELHSDDENEIKRFKEGLSEFVDK' A
#
# COMPACT_ATOMS: atom_id res chain seq x y z
N MET A 1 -6.43 -15.14 -4.87
CA MET A 1 -6.40 -14.74 -3.47
C MET A 1 -5.74 -13.40 -3.31
N SER A 2 -6.03 -12.71 -2.22
CA SER A 2 -5.42 -11.42 -1.96
C SER A 2 -5.03 -11.31 -0.49
N THR A 3 -4.05 -10.45 -0.22
CA THR A 3 -3.57 -10.18 1.13
C THR A 3 -3.82 -8.71 1.43
N LYS A 4 -4.44 -8.42 2.56
CA LYS A 4 -4.83 -7.07 2.93
C LYS A 4 -4.16 -6.66 4.23
N MET A 5 -3.66 -5.42 4.28
CA MET A 5 -3.10 -4.84 5.50
C MET A 5 -3.62 -3.44 5.67
N THR A 6 -3.82 -3.04 6.91
CA THR A 6 -4.22 -1.67 7.24
C THR A 6 -2.97 -0.89 7.65
N ILE A 7 -2.74 0.24 6.99
CA ILE A 7 -1.56 1.06 7.24
C ILE A 7 -1.92 2.54 7.35
N LYS A 8 -0.94 3.32 7.76
CA LYS A 8 -1.04 4.78 7.79
C LYS A 8 0.20 5.34 7.10
N LEU A 9 -0.01 6.11 6.03
CA LEU A 9 1.10 6.67 5.28
C LEU A 9 1.83 7.74 6.09
N GLY A 10 1.09 8.66 6.68
CA GLY A 10 1.66 9.57 7.68
C GLY A 10 2.40 10.79 7.15
N GLY A 11 2.47 10.95 5.83
CA GLY A 11 3.11 12.12 5.24
C GLY A 11 3.63 11.87 3.84
N THR A 12 4.01 12.93 3.15
CA THR A 12 4.42 12.87 1.75
C THR A 12 5.67 12.00 1.56
N GLU A 13 6.66 12.14 2.44
CA GLU A 13 7.89 11.37 2.33
C GLU A 13 7.63 9.87 2.46
N ARG A 14 6.82 9.48 3.45
CA ARG A 14 6.46 8.08 3.62
C ARG A 14 5.62 7.58 2.46
N ALA A 15 4.75 8.44 1.92
CA ALA A 15 3.94 8.07 0.76
C ALA A 15 4.83 7.76 -0.45
N CYS A 16 5.88 8.53 -0.67
CA CYS A 16 6.83 8.27 -1.75
C CYS A 16 7.55 6.94 -1.55
N LYS A 17 7.96 6.64 -0.33
CA LYS A 17 8.57 5.35 -0.01
C LYS A 17 7.61 4.19 -0.28
N PHE A 18 6.36 4.36 0.10
CA PHE A 18 5.33 3.35 -0.12
C PHE A 18 5.14 3.06 -1.61
N VAL A 19 5.05 4.11 -2.44
CA VAL A 19 4.88 3.96 -3.88
C VAL A 19 6.08 3.24 -4.49
N THR A 20 7.29 3.59 -4.06
CA THR A 20 8.50 2.93 -4.53
C THR A 20 8.47 1.44 -4.20
N LEU A 21 8.05 1.10 -2.99
CA LEU A 21 7.91 -0.28 -2.58
C LEU A 21 6.86 -1.00 -3.45
N ALA A 22 5.70 -0.37 -3.64
CA ALA A 22 4.62 -0.96 -4.42
C ALA A 22 5.04 -1.24 -5.85
N ARG A 23 5.82 -0.34 -6.44
CA ARG A 23 6.30 -0.50 -7.82
C ARG A 23 7.29 -1.65 -7.98
N SER A 24 7.88 -2.12 -6.89
CA SER A 24 8.81 -3.25 -6.95
C SER A 24 8.09 -4.60 -7.08
N PHE A 25 6.76 -4.61 -6.96
CA PHE A 25 5.95 -5.81 -7.08
C PHE A 25 5.41 -5.95 -8.51
N GLU A 26 5.38 -7.16 -9.03
CA GLU A 26 4.79 -7.42 -10.35
C GLU A 26 3.27 -7.42 -10.29
N SER A 27 2.72 -7.90 -9.17
CA SER A 27 1.28 -7.98 -8.99
C SER A 27 0.66 -6.63 -8.69
N ASP A 28 -0.63 -6.51 -8.97
CA ASP A 28 -1.36 -5.29 -8.68
C ASP A 28 -1.52 -5.10 -7.17
N ILE A 29 -1.40 -3.86 -6.74
CA ILE A 29 -1.63 -3.48 -5.36
C ILE A 29 -2.60 -2.31 -5.35
N ASP A 30 -3.68 -2.43 -4.58
CA ASP A 30 -4.69 -1.39 -4.47
C ASP A 30 -4.68 -0.78 -3.07
N ILE A 31 -4.99 0.51 -3.02
CA ILE A 31 -5.30 1.18 -1.75
C ILE A 31 -6.79 1.39 -1.70
N ILE A 32 -7.41 0.95 -0.61
CA ILE A 32 -8.84 1.08 -0.40
C ILE A 32 -9.07 2.13 0.69
N CYS A 33 -9.75 3.20 0.31
CA CYS A 33 -10.05 4.31 1.21
C CYS A 33 -11.56 4.52 1.19
N GLY A 34 -12.27 3.95 2.17
CA GLY A 34 -13.71 3.97 2.19
C GLY A 34 -14.28 3.20 1.00
N ARG A 35 -15.02 3.92 0.15
CA ARG A 35 -15.63 3.32 -1.05
C ARG A 35 -14.73 3.47 -2.29
N TYR A 36 -13.59 4.13 -2.15
CA TYR A 36 -12.70 4.41 -3.28
C TYR A 36 -11.53 3.45 -3.29
N VAL A 37 -11.13 3.05 -4.51
CA VAL A 37 -9.98 2.16 -4.72
C VAL A 37 -9.01 2.89 -5.64
N PHE A 38 -7.74 2.94 -5.22
CA PHE A 38 -6.68 3.62 -5.95
C PHE A 38 -5.55 2.65 -6.24
N ASP A 39 -4.84 2.89 -7.36
CA ASP A 39 -3.65 2.11 -7.70
C ASP A 39 -2.50 2.55 -6.79
N ALA A 40 -1.99 1.62 -5.99
CA ALA A 40 -0.89 1.90 -5.06
C ALA A 40 0.41 2.30 -5.76
N LYS A 41 0.53 1.99 -7.05
CA LYS A 41 1.72 2.33 -7.83
C LYS A 41 1.66 3.72 -8.44
N SER A 42 0.54 4.43 -8.26
CA SER A 42 0.36 5.78 -8.78
C SER A 42 0.65 6.81 -7.69
N LEU A 43 1.77 7.51 -7.82
CA LEU A 43 2.15 8.54 -6.85
C LEU A 43 1.12 9.65 -6.77
N MET A 44 0.59 10.08 -7.92
CA MET A 44 -0.40 11.16 -7.93
C MET A 44 -1.68 10.76 -7.19
N ALA A 45 -2.14 9.53 -7.38
CA ALA A 45 -3.31 9.05 -6.67
C ALA A 45 -3.08 9.03 -5.17
N ILE A 46 -1.91 8.54 -4.75
CA ILE A 46 -1.57 8.44 -3.33
C ILE A 46 -1.49 9.82 -2.69
N LEU A 47 -0.88 10.79 -3.37
CA LEU A 47 -0.73 12.14 -2.83
C LEU A 47 -2.06 12.90 -2.77
N SER A 48 -3.09 12.41 -3.46
CA SER A 48 -4.43 13.00 -3.38
C SER A 48 -5.21 12.53 -2.15
N LEU A 49 -4.71 11.52 -1.43
CA LEU A 49 -5.36 10.98 -0.25
C LEU A 49 -5.03 11.79 1.00
N ASP A 50 -5.88 11.65 2.02
CA ASP A 50 -5.54 12.18 3.35
C ASP A 50 -4.55 11.20 4.00
N LEU A 51 -3.28 11.59 3.99
CA LEU A 51 -2.19 10.72 4.44
C LEU A 51 -2.18 10.50 5.95
N SER A 52 -3.01 11.22 6.69
CA SER A 52 -3.11 11.05 8.14
C SER A 52 -4.07 9.95 8.55
N LYS A 53 -4.84 9.42 7.62
CA LYS A 53 -5.85 8.41 7.91
C LYS A 53 -5.36 7.00 7.62
N LEU A 54 -5.98 6.02 8.28
CA LEU A 54 -5.73 4.63 8.01
C LEU A 54 -6.34 4.25 6.66
N VAL A 55 -5.62 3.43 5.91
CA VAL A 55 -6.11 2.89 4.64
C VAL A 55 -5.79 1.41 4.57
N ASP A 56 -6.59 0.67 3.82
CA ASP A 56 -6.32 -0.74 3.57
C ASP A 56 -5.53 -0.88 2.27
N VAL A 57 -4.53 -1.73 2.28
CA VAL A 57 -3.72 -2.03 1.10
C VAL A 57 -3.91 -3.50 0.76
N GLU A 58 -4.25 -3.78 -0.48
CA GLU A 58 -4.54 -5.13 -0.93
C GLU A 58 -3.60 -5.55 -2.05
N LEU A 59 -2.87 -6.63 -1.81
CA LEU A 59 -1.98 -7.25 -2.80
C LEU A 59 -2.73 -8.38 -3.51
N HIS A 60 -2.84 -8.29 -4.82
CA HIS A 60 -3.50 -9.30 -5.65
C HIS A 60 -2.48 -10.30 -6.18
N SER A 61 -2.05 -11.22 -5.32
CA SER A 61 -1.02 -12.19 -5.67
C SER A 61 -1.21 -13.49 -4.90
N ASP A 62 -0.88 -14.60 -5.56
CA ASP A 62 -0.83 -15.93 -4.93
C ASP A 62 0.62 -16.36 -4.67
N ASP A 63 1.59 -15.55 -5.07
CA ASP A 63 3.01 -15.84 -4.88
C ASP A 63 3.40 -15.62 -3.42
N GLU A 64 3.79 -16.69 -2.74
CA GLU A 64 4.16 -16.62 -1.33
C GLU A 64 5.33 -15.67 -1.07
N ASN A 65 6.28 -15.61 -2.00
CA ASN A 65 7.41 -14.69 -1.85
C ASN A 65 6.97 -13.24 -1.91
N GLU A 66 6.06 -12.91 -2.84
CA GLU A 66 5.50 -11.56 -2.92
C GLU A 66 4.70 -11.22 -1.66
N ILE A 67 3.88 -12.16 -1.19
CA ILE A 67 3.08 -11.95 0.01
C ILE A 67 3.98 -11.66 1.21
N LYS A 68 5.06 -12.43 1.35
CA LYS A 68 6.01 -12.23 2.43
C LYS A 68 6.68 -10.87 2.34
N ARG A 69 7.17 -10.50 1.15
CA ARG A 69 7.78 -9.18 0.93
C ARG A 69 6.81 -8.05 1.21
N PHE A 70 5.54 -8.24 0.83
CA PHE A 70 4.49 -7.26 1.06
C PHE A 70 4.29 -7.02 2.55
N LYS A 71 4.14 -8.08 3.32
CA LYS A 71 3.95 -7.97 4.77
C LYS A 71 5.16 -7.34 5.45
N GLU A 72 6.36 -7.75 5.09
CA GLU A 72 7.59 -7.23 5.68
C GLU A 72 7.79 -5.75 5.31
N GLY A 73 7.58 -5.42 4.04
CA GLY A 73 7.77 -4.05 3.56
C GLY A 73 6.78 -3.07 4.14
N LEU A 74 5.54 -3.51 4.36
CA LEU A 74 4.52 -2.64 4.92
C LEU A 74 4.57 -2.53 6.45
N SER A 75 5.36 -3.36 7.10
CA SER A 75 5.42 -3.35 8.56
C SER A 75 5.81 -1.99 9.12
N GLU A 76 6.64 -1.23 8.42
CA GLU A 76 7.06 0.11 8.86
C GLU A 76 5.93 1.14 8.74
N PHE A 77 4.89 0.84 7.97
CA PHE A 77 3.75 1.73 7.79
C PHE A 77 2.56 1.38 8.68
N VAL A 78 2.63 0.26 9.36
CA VAL A 78 1.56 -0.13 10.28
C VAL A 78 1.57 0.83 11.46
N ASP A 79 0.40 1.38 11.78
CA ASP A 79 0.25 2.32 12.87
C ASP A 79 0.45 1.60 14.20
N LYS A 80 1.27 2.19 15.05
CA LYS A 80 1.57 1.60 16.37
C LYS A 80 0.84 2.32 17.46
#